data_2b0cf7b4499624c803822bb141c7544b
#
_entry.id   2b0cf7b4499624c803822bb141c7544b
#
_cell.length_a   1.000
_cell.length_b   1.000
_cell.length_c   1.000
_cell.angle_alpha   90.00
_cell.angle_beta   90.00
_cell.angle_gamma   90.00
#
_symmetry.space_group_name_H-M   'P 1'
#
loop_
_entity.id
_entity.type
_entity.pdbx_description
1 polymer ?
#
loop_
_entity_poly.entity_id
_entity_poly.type
_entity_poly.pdbx_seq_one_letter_code
_entity_poly.pdbx_strand_id
1 'polypeptide(L)'
;DAVRWAKSDLELFAPTVELHRLIRENSKDETEYKRFVDSLKASVLTAFYTPKEITDTIADVLADYSVRPARMLEPSAGVGVFVDSMLRHSPNADVMAFEKDLLTGTILRHLYPDQKMRTCGFEKIERPFNNYFDLAVSNIPFGDIAVFDAEFQRSDSFGRRSAQKTIHNYFFLKGLDAVRDGGIVAFITSQGVLNSTKTSVRNELFSQANLVSAIRLPNNLFTDNA
;
A
#
# COMPACT_ATOMS: atom_id res chain seq x y z
N ASP A 1 -10.23 31.39 -22.30
CA ASP A 1 -9.51 30.23 -22.86
C ASP A 1 -10.37 29.00 -22.67
N ALA A 2 -10.88 28.44 -23.77
CA ALA A 2 -11.68 27.21 -23.74
C ALA A 2 -10.74 26.05 -23.38
N VAL A 3 -10.90 25.51 -22.20
CA VAL A 3 -10.23 24.27 -21.81
C VAL A 3 -10.74 23.17 -22.74
N ARG A 4 -9.88 22.65 -23.60
CA ARG A 4 -10.20 21.50 -24.44
C ARG A 4 -10.08 20.26 -23.58
N TRP A 5 -11.20 19.71 -23.17
CA TRP A 5 -11.28 18.42 -22.48
C TRP A 5 -10.91 17.30 -23.45
N ALA A 6 -10.07 16.35 -23.03
CA ALA A 6 -9.87 15.12 -23.76
C ALA A 6 -11.16 14.30 -23.79
N LYS A 7 -11.33 13.40 -24.75
CA LYS A 7 -12.52 12.55 -24.84
C LYS A 7 -12.69 11.67 -23.60
N SER A 8 -11.57 11.16 -23.06
CA SER A 8 -11.52 10.42 -21.79
C SER A 8 -12.01 11.25 -20.60
N ASP A 9 -11.70 12.56 -20.57
CA ASP A 9 -12.13 13.43 -19.46
C ASP A 9 -13.65 13.62 -19.50
N LEU A 10 -14.26 13.66 -20.68
CA LEU A 10 -15.71 13.76 -20.84
C LEU A 10 -16.43 12.49 -20.37
N GLU A 11 -15.83 11.30 -20.58
CA GLU A 11 -16.35 10.02 -20.10
C GLU A 11 -16.33 9.93 -18.58
N LEU A 12 -15.34 10.56 -17.93
CA LEU A 12 -15.22 10.59 -16.46
C LEU A 12 -16.04 11.71 -15.82
N PHE A 13 -16.53 12.69 -16.58
CA PHE A 13 -17.22 13.86 -16.02
C PHE A 13 -18.50 13.47 -15.27
N ALA A 14 -19.36 12.68 -15.87
CA ALA A 14 -20.63 12.29 -15.26
C ALA A 14 -20.43 11.44 -13.99
N PRO A 15 -19.55 10.40 -13.96
CA PRO A 15 -19.21 9.68 -12.73
C PRO A 15 -18.61 10.60 -11.65
N THR A 16 -17.77 11.57 -12.03
CA THR A 16 -17.17 12.51 -11.06
C THR A 16 -18.21 13.42 -10.43
N VAL A 17 -19.14 13.96 -11.21
CA VAL A 17 -20.24 14.79 -10.70
C VAL A 17 -21.14 13.97 -9.75
N GLU A 18 -21.45 12.73 -10.13
CA GLU A 18 -22.25 11.84 -9.30
C GLU A 18 -21.53 11.49 -7.99
N LEU A 19 -20.22 11.21 -8.04
CA LEU A 19 -19.43 10.98 -6.84
C LEU A 19 -19.43 12.19 -5.90
N HIS A 20 -19.25 13.40 -6.43
CA HIS A 20 -19.35 14.64 -5.64
C HIS A 20 -20.73 14.81 -5.00
N ARG A 21 -21.82 14.50 -5.74
CA ARG A 21 -23.17 14.52 -5.22
C ARG A 21 -23.34 13.55 -4.06
N LEU A 22 -22.92 12.30 -4.24
CA LEU A 22 -22.97 11.24 -3.22
C LEU A 22 -22.18 11.61 -1.97
N ILE A 23 -20.96 12.15 -2.13
CA ILE A 23 -20.14 12.63 -1.01
C ILE A 23 -20.89 13.71 -0.25
N ARG A 24 -21.48 14.71 -0.94
CA ARG A 24 -22.20 15.80 -0.29
C ARG A 24 -23.44 15.33 0.47
N GLU A 25 -24.23 14.46 -0.13
CA GLU A 25 -25.45 13.92 0.48
C GLU A 25 -25.20 13.04 1.71
N ASN A 26 -24.01 12.39 1.77
CA ASN A 26 -23.65 11.50 2.86
C ASN A 26 -22.67 12.13 3.86
N SER A 27 -22.29 13.39 3.69
CA SER A 27 -21.47 14.12 4.66
C SER A 27 -22.32 14.76 5.74
N LYS A 28 -21.90 14.64 7.00
CA LYS A 28 -22.61 15.19 8.17
C LYS A 28 -22.62 16.70 8.19
N ASP A 29 -21.54 17.31 7.70
CA ASP A 29 -21.33 18.74 7.67
C ASP A 29 -20.36 19.15 6.54
N GLU A 30 -20.21 20.47 6.34
CA GLU A 30 -19.32 21.03 5.30
C GLU A 30 -17.84 20.70 5.56
N THR A 31 -17.43 20.48 6.80
CA THR A 31 -16.05 20.11 7.16
C THR A 31 -15.76 18.68 6.69
N GLU A 32 -16.68 17.77 6.95
CA GLU A 32 -16.55 16.37 6.48
C GLU A 32 -16.58 16.30 4.95
N TYR A 33 -17.48 17.05 4.30
CA TYR A 33 -17.52 17.16 2.85
C TYR A 33 -16.17 17.62 2.27
N LYS A 34 -15.59 18.70 2.79
CA LYS A 34 -14.28 19.19 2.34
C LYS A 34 -13.19 18.16 2.52
N ARG A 35 -13.17 17.43 3.64
CA ARG A 35 -12.18 16.37 3.90
C ARG A 35 -12.27 15.27 2.86
N PHE A 36 -13.46 14.81 2.49
CA PHE A 36 -13.64 13.82 1.45
C PHE A 36 -13.25 14.34 0.06
N VAL A 37 -13.59 15.58 -0.27
CA VAL A 37 -13.19 16.18 -1.56
C VAL A 37 -11.68 16.38 -1.65
N ASP A 38 -11.01 16.79 -0.57
CA ASP A 38 -9.56 16.92 -0.54
C ASP A 38 -8.87 15.56 -0.63
N SER A 39 -9.42 14.53 0.02
CA SER A 39 -9.01 13.13 -0.11
C SER A 39 -9.14 12.64 -1.56
N LEU A 40 -10.28 12.88 -2.20
CA LEU A 40 -10.50 12.52 -3.60
C LEU A 40 -9.46 13.18 -4.53
N LYS A 41 -9.21 14.48 -4.37
CA LYS A 41 -8.19 15.20 -5.16
C LYS A 41 -6.78 14.62 -4.96
N ALA A 42 -6.42 14.33 -3.72
CA ALA A 42 -5.13 13.74 -3.41
C ALA A 42 -5.00 12.34 -4.04
N SER A 43 -6.04 11.51 -3.93
CA SER A 43 -6.09 10.16 -4.49
C SER A 43 -5.94 10.15 -6.01
N VAL A 44 -6.68 10.99 -6.72
CA VAL A 44 -6.59 11.11 -8.19
C VAL A 44 -5.19 11.53 -8.66
N LEU A 45 -4.47 12.34 -7.87
CA LEU A 45 -3.15 12.84 -8.25
C LEU A 45 -1.99 11.90 -7.88
N THR A 46 -2.19 11.00 -6.93
CA THR A 46 -1.09 10.23 -6.33
C THR A 46 -1.28 8.71 -6.32
N ALA A 47 -2.47 8.22 -6.64
CA ALA A 47 -2.77 6.80 -6.60
C ALA A 47 -2.27 6.09 -7.87
N PHE A 48 -1.27 5.23 -7.70
CA PHE A 48 -0.85 4.27 -8.72
C PHE A 48 -1.51 2.92 -8.43
N TYR A 49 -2.67 2.68 -9.03
CA TYR A 49 -3.36 1.41 -8.88
C TYR A 49 -2.61 0.31 -9.64
N THR A 50 -2.35 -0.79 -8.94
CA THR A 50 -1.70 -1.95 -9.58
C THR A 50 -2.70 -2.67 -10.47
N PRO A 51 -2.37 -2.92 -11.74
CA PRO A 51 -3.22 -3.73 -12.61
C PRO A 51 -3.51 -5.10 -11.97
N LYS A 52 -4.75 -5.55 -12.10
CA LYS A 52 -5.20 -6.81 -11.49
C LYS A 52 -4.38 -8.01 -11.97
N GLU A 53 -3.95 -8.00 -13.21
CA GLU A 53 -3.11 -9.05 -13.81
C GLU A 53 -1.78 -9.21 -13.08
N ILE A 54 -1.22 -8.14 -12.53
CA ILE A 54 0.03 -8.17 -11.77
C ILE A 54 -0.20 -8.73 -10.37
N THR A 55 -1.26 -8.27 -9.69
CA THR A 55 -1.58 -8.78 -8.36
C THR A 55 -1.98 -10.24 -8.41
N ASP A 56 -2.73 -10.65 -9.42
CA ASP A 56 -3.10 -12.04 -9.69
C ASP A 56 -1.86 -12.89 -9.97
N THR A 57 -0.95 -12.44 -10.83
CA THR A 57 0.30 -13.15 -11.12
C THR A 57 1.15 -13.35 -9.86
N ILE A 58 1.28 -12.32 -9.02
CA ILE A 58 2.02 -12.42 -7.76
C ILE A 58 1.35 -13.46 -6.84
N ALA A 59 0.02 -13.42 -6.72
CA ALA A 59 -0.73 -14.36 -5.91
C ALA A 59 -0.59 -15.79 -6.42
N ASP A 60 -0.67 -16.00 -7.74
CA ASP A 60 -0.52 -17.30 -8.38
C ASP A 60 0.90 -17.87 -8.15
N VAL A 61 1.94 -17.06 -8.36
CA VAL A 61 3.34 -17.48 -8.10
C VAL A 61 3.54 -17.86 -6.63
N LEU A 62 3.08 -17.05 -5.68
CA LEU A 62 3.17 -17.39 -4.26
C LEU A 62 2.45 -18.71 -3.96
N ALA A 63 1.28 -18.89 -4.55
CA ALA A 63 0.50 -20.11 -4.40
C ALA A 63 1.18 -21.36 -4.99
N ASP A 64 1.84 -21.24 -6.14
CA ASP A 64 2.59 -22.32 -6.79
C ASP A 64 3.77 -22.77 -5.93
N TYR A 65 4.40 -21.84 -5.21
CA TYR A 65 5.42 -22.14 -4.21
C TYR A 65 4.85 -22.52 -2.82
N SER A 66 3.56 -22.87 -2.76
CA SER A 66 2.87 -23.31 -1.53
C SER A 66 2.80 -22.25 -0.44
N VAL A 67 2.94 -20.98 -0.77
CA VAL A 67 2.72 -19.86 0.17
C VAL A 67 1.22 -19.66 0.33
N ARG A 68 0.69 -20.14 1.45
CA ARG A 68 -0.73 -20.04 1.84
C ARG A 68 -0.81 -19.33 3.18
N PRO A 69 -0.80 -17.98 3.21
CA PRO A 69 -0.82 -17.24 4.48
C PRO A 69 -2.13 -17.47 5.21
N ALA A 70 -2.05 -17.74 6.52
CA ALA A 70 -3.19 -17.67 7.42
C ALA A 70 -3.43 -16.24 7.91
N ARG A 71 -2.36 -15.42 7.98
CA ARG A 71 -2.40 -14.02 8.40
C ARG A 71 -1.63 -13.17 7.41
N MET A 72 -2.32 -12.22 6.80
CA MET A 72 -1.78 -11.38 5.75
C MET A 72 -1.82 -9.91 6.14
N LEU A 73 -0.79 -9.16 5.76
CA LEU A 73 -0.67 -7.72 5.90
C LEU A 73 -0.62 -7.05 4.53
N GLU A 74 -1.45 -6.02 4.32
CA GLU A 74 -1.32 -5.11 3.19
C GLU A 74 -1.16 -3.66 3.69
N PRO A 75 0.07 -3.11 3.71
CA PRO A 75 0.35 -1.83 4.33
C PRO A 75 -0.06 -0.59 3.52
N SER A 76 -0.48 -0.73 2.26
CA SER A 76 -0.96 0.36 1.39
C SER A 76 -1.99 -0.19 0.40
N ALA A 77 -3.20 -0.43 0.90
CA ALA A 77 -4.14 -1.34 0.24
C ALA A 77 -4.92 -0.73 -0.94
N GLY A 78 -5.03 0.59 -1.00
CA GLY A 78 -5.93 1.21 -1.97
C GLY A 78 -7.36 0.69 -1.77
N VAL A 79 -7.95 0.19 -2.84
CA VAL A 79 -9.27 -0.48 -2.80
C VAL A 79 -9.19 -1.99 -2.56
N GLY A 80 -7.99 -2.55 -2.26
CA GLY A 80 -7.82 -3.95 -1.87
C GLY A 80 -7.57 -4.93 -3.03
N VAL A 81 -6.97 -4.50 -4.14
CA VAL A 81 -6.72 -5.38 -5.29
C VAL A 81 -5.82 -6.56 -4.92
N PHE A 82 -4.78 -6.35 -4.08
CA PHE A 82 -3.96 -7.43 -3.56
C PHE A 82 -4.75 -8.34 -2.60
N VAL A 83 -5.61 -7.76 -1.75
CA VAL A 83 -6.49 -8.54 -0.86
C VAL A 83 -7.32 -9.52 -1.67
N ASP A 84 -7.99 -9.02 -2.72
CA ASP A 84 -8.81 -9.85 -3.62
C ASP A 84 -7.99 -10.98 -4.26
N SER A 85 -6.84 -10.65 -4.86
CA SER A 85 -5.99 -11.62 -5.53
C SER A 85 -5.46 -12.70 -4.58
N MET A 86 -5.07 -12.34 -3.36
CA MET A 86 -4.54 -13.28 -2.37
C MET A 86 -5.63 -14.17 -1.76
N LEU A 87 -6.84 -13.64 -1.51
CA LEU A 87 -7.94 -14.41 -0.96
C LEU A 87 -8.45 -15.51 -1.90
N ARG A 88 -8.20 -15.42 -3.22
CA ARG A 88 -8.48 -16.53 -4.16
C ARG A 88 -7.73 -17.82 -3.80
N HIS A 89 -6.52 -17.70 -3.29
CA HIS A 89 -5.67 -18.85 -2.92
C HIS A 89 -5.65 -19.14 -1.41
N SER A 90 -6.10 -18.18 -0.60
CA SER A 90 -6.14 -18.28 0.87
C SER A 90 -7.44 -17.68 1.39
N PRO A 91 -8.62 -18.28 1.08
CA PRO A 91 -9.93 -17.68 1.34
C PRO A 91 -10.24 -17.51 2.84
N ASN A 92 -9.55 -18.23 3.70
CA ASN A 92 -9.71 -18.17 5.15
C ASN A 92 -8.61 -17.36 5.85
N ALA A 93 -7.80 -16.59 5.09
CA ALA A 93 -6.76 -15.76 5.68
C ALA A 93 -7.37 -14.58 6.45
N ASP A 94 -6.84 -14.34 7.64
CA ASP A 94 -7.07 -13.08 8.37
C ASP A 94 -6.24 -11.97 7.72
N VAL A 95 -6.91 -10.97 7.17
CA VAL A 95 -6.26 -9.83 6.50
C VAL A 95 -6.31 -8.61 7.40
N MET A 96 -5.15 -7.98 7.61
CA MET A 96 -5.05 -6.61 8.09
C MET A 96 -4.51 -5.73 6.98
N ALA A 97 -5.23 -4.66 6.68
CA ALA A 97 -4.81 -3.72 5.64
C ALA A 97 -4.89 -2.27 6.13
N PHE A 98 -3.97 -1.46 5.63
CA PHE A 98 -3.87 -0.03 5.92
C PHE A 98 -4.09 0.77 4.64
N GLU A 99 -4.94 1.78 4.71
CA GLU A 99 -5.11 2.78 3.66
C GLU A 99 -5.18 4.17 4.32
N LYS A 100 -4.28 5.05 3.92
CA LYS A 100 -4.16 6.38 4.52
C LYS A 100 -5.21 7.36 4.00
N ASP A 101 -5.60 7.22 2.74
CA ASP A 101 -6.61 8.05 2.13
C ASP A 101 -8.00 7.76 2.75
N LEU A 102 -8.69 8.84 3.15
CA LEU A 102 -9.94 8.70 3.89
C LEU A 102 -11.06 8.08 3.05
N LEU A 103 -11.19 8.52 1.79
CA LEU A 103 -12.26 8.05 0.91
C LEU A 103 -12.00 6.59 0.50
N THR A 104 -10.80 6.32 -0.01
CA THR A 104 -10.38 4.99 -0.44
C THR A 104 -10.42 3.98 0.72
N GLY A 105 -9.93 4.37 1.90
CA GLY A 105 -9.98 3.52 3.10
C GLY A 105 -11.40 3.26 3.61
N THR A 106 -12.33 4.19 3.38
CA THR A 106 -13.74 3.97 3.68
C THR A 106 -14.36 2.97 2.71
N ILE A 107 -14.06 3.08 1.41
CA ILE A 107 -14.47 2.10 0.39
C ILE A 107 -13.90 0.72 0.74
N LEU A 108 -12.60 0.63 1.03
CA LEU A 108 -11.92 -0.61 1.42
C LEU A 108 -12.64 -1.34 2.57
N ARG A 109 -13.03 -0.63 3.63
CA ARG A 109 -13.77 -1.21 4.76
C ARG A 109 -15.15 -1.75 4.37
N HIS A 110 -15.82 -1.12 3.42
CA HIS A 110 -17.12 -1.60 2.93
C HIS A 110 -16.98 -2.82 2.01
N LEU A 111 -15.89 -2.90 1.24
CA LEU A 111 -15.62 -4.06 0.38
C LEU A 111 -15.24 -5.31 1.18
N TYR A 112 -14.58 -5.14 2.34
CA TYR A 112 -14.09 -6.25 3.16
C TYR A 112 -14.54 -6.11 4.63
N PRO A 113 -15.85 -6.19 4.92
CA PRO A 113 -16.39 -5.93 6.26
C PRO A 113 -15.92 -6.93 7.32
N ASP A 114 -15.57 -8.15 6.90
CA ASP A 114 -15.11 -9.23 7.80
C ASP A 114 -13.60 -9.22 8.06
N GLN A 115 -12.88 -8.28 7.43
CA GLN A 115 -11.42 -8.16 7.55
C GLN A 115 -11.02 -6.89 8.34
N LYS A 116 -9.78 -6.85 8.82
CA LYS A 116 -9.27 -5.73 9.64
C LYS A 116 -8.75 -4.58 8.76
N MET A 117 -9.66 -3.79 8.20
CA MET A 117 -9.31 -2.63 7.37
C MET A 117 -9.14 -1.37 8.21
N ARG A 118 -7.97 -0.73 8.15
CA ARG A 118 -7.57 0.46 8.92
C ARG A 118 -7.44 1.68 8.00
N THR A 119 -8.28 2.70 8.22
CA THR A 119 -8.17 3.99 7.51
C THR A 119 -7.17 4.89 8.21
N CYS A 120 -5.90 4.56 8.10
CA CYS A 120 -4.76 5.30 8.64
C CYS A 120 -3.46 4.86 7.97
N GLY A 121 -2.37 5.60 8.19
CA GLY A 121 -1.06 5.19 7.68
C GLY A 121 -0.49 3.97 8.40
N PHE A 122 0.37 3.24 7.70
CA PHE A 122 1.00 2.01 8.20
C PHE A 122 1.86 2.22 9.47
N GLU A 123 2.35 3.45 9.70
CA GLU A 123 3.07 3.82 10.92
C GLU A 123 2.22 3.68 12.20
N LYS A 124 0.91 3.47 12.06
CA LYS A 124 -0.02 3.26 13.18
C LYS A 124 -0.21 1.79 13.56
N ILE A 125 0.49 0.86 12.90
CA ILE A 125 0.43 -0.56 13.30
C ILE A 125 0.91 -0.72 14.74
N GLU A 126 0.16 -1.48 15.52
CA GLU A 126 0.43 -1.66 16.94
C GLU A 126 1.50 -2.76 17.17
N ARG A 127 2.33 -2.63 18.19
CA ARG A 127 3.40 -3.57 18.55
C ARG A 127 3.01 -5.05 18.66
N PRO A 128 1.82 -5.44 19.14
CA PRO A 128 1.42 -6.84 19.16
C PRO A 128 1.38 -7.53 17.80
N PHE A 129 1.44 -6.75 16.70
CA PHE A 129 1.52 -7.27 15.34
C PHE A 129 2.95 -7.41 14.82
N ASN A 130 3.97 -7.16 15.64
CA ASN A 130 5.35 -7.54 15.31
C ASN A 130 5.49 -9.07 15.34
N ASN A 131 6.24 -9.63 14.36
CA ASN A 131 6.40 -11.08 14.17
C ASN A 131 5.06 -11.84 14.09
N TYR A 132 4.06 -11.25 13.48
CA TYR A 132 2.70 -11.80 13.51
C TYR A 132 2.25 -12.37 12.15
N PHE A 133 2.53 -11.69 11.05
CA PHE A 133 2.00 -12.05 9.74
C PHE A 133 2.85 -13.10 9.03
N ASP A 134 2.21 -13.96 8.24
CA ASP A 134 2.88 -14.93 7.39
C ASP A 134 3.38 -14.29 6.09
N LEU A 135 2.64 -13.28 5.60
CA LEU A 135 2.90 -12.56 4.37
C LEU A 135 2.57 -11.08 4.55
N ALA A 136 3.47 -10.21 4.10
CA ALA A 136 3.18 -8.82 3.80
C ALA A 136 3.31 -8.60 2.28
N VAL A 137 2.25 -8.15 1.63
CA VAL A 137 2.19 -7.92 0.19
C VAL A 137 1.56 -6.58 -0.12
N SER A 138 2.15 -5.79 -1.01
CA SER A 138 1.59 -4.49 -1.43
C SER A 138 2.34 -3.89 -2.61
N ASN A 139 1.72 -2.96 -3.31
CA ASN A 139 2.40 -1.90 -4.04
C ASN A 139 2.60 -0.73 -3.07
N ILE A 140 3.80 -0.64 -2.48
CA ILE A 140 4.08 0.36 -1.45
C ILE A 140 4.32 1.74 -2.06
N PRO A 141 3.98 2.82 -1.35
CA PRO A 141 4.32 4.16 -1.80
C PRO A 141 5.85 4.32 -1.90
N PHE A 142 6.29 5.14 -2.85
CA PHE A 142 7.71 5.41 -3.07
C PHE A 142 7.97 6.90 -3.26
N GLY A 143 9.21 7.30 -3.05
CA GLY A 143 9.65 8.70 -3.13
C GLY A 143 10.37 9.18 -1.86
N ASP A 144 10.84 10.42 -1.91
CA ASP A 144 11.56 11.09 -0.82
C ASP A 144 10.59 11.73 0.18
N ILE A 145 9.62 10.92 0.63
CA ILE A 145 8.62 11.31 1.62
C ILE A 145 9.06 10.75 2.97
N ALA A 146 9.24 11.63 3.95
CA ALA A 146 9.60 11.21 5.30
C ALA A 146 8.38 10.67 6.07
N VAL A 147 8.61 9.60 6.83
CA VAL A 147 7.61 9.02 7.74
C VAL A 147 8.11 9.15 9.17
N PHE A 148 7.29 9.67 10.06
CA PHE A 148 7.63 9.75 11.47
C PHE A 148 7.12 8.48 12.20
N ASP A 149 8.07 7.73 12.77
CA ASP A 149 7.83 6.62 13.66
C ASP A 149 8.72 6.75 14.90
N ALA A 150 8.13 6.91 16.07
CA ALA A 150 8.87 7.13 17.31
C ALA A 150 9.75 5.93 17.71
N GLU A 151 9.38 4.71 17.31
CA GLU A 151 10.18 3.50 17.56
C GLU A 151 11.44 3.50 16.69
N PHE A 152 11.30 3.77 15.40
CA PHE A 152 12.43 3.93 14.48
C PHE A 152 13.34 5.08 14.88
N GLN A 153 12.76 6.20 15.33
CA GLN A 153 13.54 7.37 15.77
C GLN A 153 14.43 7.07 16.98
N ARG A 154 13.96 6.22 17.90
CA ARG A 154 14.67 5.83 19.12
C ARG A 154 15.58 4.62 18.93
N SER A 155 15.58 3.99 17.76
CA SER A 155 16.38 2.79 17.50
C SER A 155 17.88 3.13 17.55
N ASP A 156 18.67 2.24 18.11
CA ASP A 156 20.15 2.33 18.07
C ASP A 156 20.70 2.12 16.64
N SER A 157 19.94 1.41 15.78
CA SER A 157 20.31 1.21 14.38
C SER A 157 20.25 2.51 13.58
N PHE A 158 21.37 2.89 12.98
CA PHE A 158 21.43 3.99 12.04
C PHE A 158 20.60 3.70 10.77
N GLY A 159 20.53 2.43 10.32
CA GLY A 159 19.74 1.99 9.20
C GLY A 159 18.23 2.27 9.42
N ARG A 160 17.72 1.92 10.59
CA ARG A 160 16.31 2.17 10.98
C ARG A 160 16.01 3.67 11.06
N ARG A 161 16.84 4.47 11.72
CA ARG A 161 16.66 5.93 11.77
C ARG A 161 16.69 6.55 10.38
N SER A 162 17.58 6.06 9.51
CA SER A 162 17.73 6.56 8.13
C SER A 162 16.55 6.16 7.23
N ALA A 163 15.90 5.03 7.46
CA ALA A 163 14.78 4.55 6.68
C ALA A 163 13.59 5.50 6.69
N GLN A 164 13.38 6.25 7.78
CA GLN A 164 12.29 7.22 7.89
C GLN A 164 12.37 8.38 6.89
N LYS A 165 13.52 8.59 6.22
CA LYS A 165 13.69 9.67 5.26
C LYS A 165 13.03 9.42 3.91
N THR A 166 12.77 8.14 3.60
CA THR A 166 12.14 7.72 2.33
C THR A 166 11.09 6.66 2.62
N ILE A 167 9.87 6.91 2.18
CA ILE A 167 8.70 6.11 2.55
C ILE A 167 8.86 4.61 2.20
N HIS A 168 9.42 4.29 1.04
CA HIS A 168 9.63 2.90 0.63
C HIS A 168 10.61 2.14 1.53
N ASN A 169 11.68 2.79 1.98
CA ASN A 169 12.63 2.19 2.92
C ASN A 169 11.99 1.89 4.28
N TYR A 170 11.17 2.83 4.76
CA TYR A 170 10.41 2.65 5.98
C TYR A 170 9.45 1.46 5.87
N PHE A 171 8.69 1.37 4.78
CA PHE A 171 7.73 0.29 4.56
C PHE A 171 8.39 -1.09 4.55
N PHE A 172 9.58 -1.23 3.92
CA PHE A 172 10.31 -2.50 3.95
C PHE A 172 10.71 -2.92 5.36
N LEU A 173 11.37 -2.05 6.13
CA LEU A 173 11.79 -2.40 7.49
C LEU A 173 10.60 -2.62 8.42
N LYS A 174 9.56 -1.80 8.32
CA LYS A 174 8.35 -1.99 9.13
C LYS A 174 7.58 -3.24 8.73
N GLY A 175 7.58 -3.60 7.44
CA GLY A 175 7.02 -4.86 6.95
C GLY A 175 7.78 -6.08 7.48
N LEU A 176 9.12 -6.01 7.55
CA LEU A 176 9.92 -7.07 8.18
C LEU A 176 9.64 -7.20 9.67
N ASP A 177 9.47 -6.08 10.40
CA ASP A 177 9.09 -6.13 11.81
C ASP A 177 7.74 -6.84 12.03
N ALA A 178 6.81 -6.65 11.10
CA ALA A 178 5.46 -7.21 11.23
C ALA A 178 5.38 -8.70 10.82
N VAL A 179 6.25 -9.15 9.93
CA VAL A 179 6.25 -10.54 9.43
C VAL A 179 7.03 -11.43 10.40
N ARG A 180 6.51 -12.64 10.66
CA ARG A 180 7.17 -13.62 11.51
C ARG A 180 8.41 -14.24 10.85
N ASP A 181 9.22 -14.92 11.65
CA ASP A 181 10.32 -15.75 11.12
C ASP A 181 9.80 -16.79 10.10
N GLY A 182 10.49 -16.86 8.97
CA GLY A 182 10.08 -17.73 7.84
C GLY A 182 8.90 -17.20 7.02
N GLY A 183 8.37 -16.02 7.35
CA GLY A 183 7.37 -15.34 6.53
C GLY A 183 7.98 -14.58 5.35
N ILE A 184 7.15 -13.95 4.53
CA ILE A 184 7.55 -13.32 3.28
C ILE A 184 7.09 -11.86 3.25
N VAL A 185 7.97 -10.97 2.77
CA VAL A 185 7.63 -9.60 2.35
C VAL A 185 7.75 -9.53 0.83
N ALA A 186 6.65 -9.27 0.13
CA ALA A 186 6.57 -9.21 -1.32
C ALA A 186 6.01 -7.83 -1.75
N PHE A 187 6.89 -6.88 -2.02
CA PHE A 187 6.49 -5.51 -2.33
C PHE A 187 6.85 -5.09 -3.75
N ILE A 188 5.90 -4.43 -4.42
CA ILE A 188 6.18 -3.62 -5.60
C ILE A 188 6.71 -2.27 -5.10
N THR A 189 7.82 -1.82 -5.67
CA THR A 189 8.48 -0.58 -5.26
C THR A 189 9.31 0.02 -6.40
N SER A 190 9.88 1.20 -6.17
CA SER A 190 10.86 1.79 -7.07
C SER A 190 12.23 1.11 -6.94
N GLN A 191 13.06 1.26 -7.99
CA GLN A 191 14.44 0.75 -7.98
C GLN A 191 15.33 1.37 -6.87
N GLY A 192 14.88 2.46 -6.23
CA GLY A 192 15.65 3.19 -5.21
C GLY A 192 16.05 2.36 -3.99
N VAL A 193 15.30 1.31 -3.66
CA VAL A 193 15.61 0.41 -2.53
C VAL A 193 16.92 -0.35 -2.76
N LEU A 194 17.10 -0.95 -3.93
CA LEU A 194 18.27 -1.78 -4.24
C LEU A 194 19.42 -0.97 -4.86
N ASN A 195 19.13 0.08 -5.63
CA ASN A 195 20.14 0.87 -6.36
C ASN A 195 20.68 2.07 -5.57
N SER A 196 20.22 2.29 -4.34
CA SER A 196 20.73 3.39 -3.52
C SER A 196 22.24 3.24 -3.27
N THR A 197 22.97 4.33 -3.45
CA THR A 197 24.39 4.42 -3.06
C THR A 197 24.57 4.44 -1.53
N LYS A 198 23.52 4.82 -0.78
CA LYS A 198 23.50 4.80 0.68
C LYS A 198 23.13 3.39 1.16
N THR A 199 24.11 2.65 1.66
CA THR A 199 23.97 1.22 1.99
C THR A 199 23.36 0.93 3.36
N SER A 200 23.23 1.93 4.24
CA SER A 200 22.83 1.73 5.63
C SER A 200 21.47 1.01 5.80
N VAL A 201 20.46 1.42 5.02
CA VAL A 201 19.13 0.77 5.06
C VAL A 201 19.19 -0.61 4.44
N ARG A 202 19.90 -0.76 3.31
CA ARG A 202 20.05 -2.07 2.66
C ARG A 202 20.79 -3.08 3.54
N ASN A 203 21.84 -2.65 4.24
CA ASN A 203 22.55 -3.49 5.19
C ASN A 203 21.63 -3.91 6.36
N GLU A 204 20.79 -2.99 6.85
CA GLU A 204 19.79 -3.29 7.86
C GLU A 204 18.78 -4.33 7.37
N LEU A 205 18.26 -4.18 6.14
CA LEU A 205 17.34 -5.15 5.54
C LEU A 205 17.98 -6.54 5.44
N PHE A 206 19.22 -6.63 4.93
CA PHE A 206 19.91 -7.91 4.74
C PHE A 206 20.44 -8.53 6.03
N SER A 207 20.50 -7.78 7.13
CA SER A 207 20.78 -8.36 8.45
C SER A 207 19.57 -9.08 9.04
N GLN A 208 18.35 -8.80 8.55
CA GLN A 208 17.09 -9.32 9.09
C GLN A 208 16.43 -10.33 8.16
N ALA A 209 16.69 -10.25 6.85
CA ALA A 209 16.00 -11.10 5.86
C ALA A 209 16.91 -11.45 4.68
N ASN A 210 16.62 -12.57 4.03
CA ASN A 210 17.23 -12.98 2.79
C ASN A 210 16.45 -12.40 1.60
N LEU A 211 17.15 -11.87 0.60
CA LEU A 211 16.54 -11.51 -0.67
C LEU A 211 16.30 -12.77 -1.49
N VAL A 212 15.03 -13.16 -1.66
CA VAL A 212 14.63 -14.32 -2.43
C VAL A 212 14.63 -14.03 -3.93
N SER A 213 14.03 -12.88 -4.31
CA SER A 213 13.93 -12.47 -5.71
C SER A 213 13.80 -10.95 -5.85
N ALA A 214 14.26 -10.44 -6.98
CA ALA A 214 14.03 -9.07 -7.41
C ALA A 214 13.71 -9.05 -8.91
N ILE A 215 12.50 -8.64 -9.26
CA ILE A 215 12.00 -8.68 -10.63
C ILE A 215 11.76 -7.23 -11.10
N ARG A 216 12.33 -6.88 -12.24
CA ARG A 216 12.07 -5.60 -12.87
C ARG A 216 10.79 -5.68 -13.69
N LEU A 217 9.80 -4.89 -13.33
CA LEU A 217 8.58 -4.73 -14.10
C LEU A 217 8.80 -3.81 -15.33
N PRO A 218 7.99 -3.94 -16.39
CA PRO A 218 8.03 -3.05 -17.54
C PRO A 218 7.82 -1.58 -17.16
N ASN A 219 8.51 -0.66 -17.85
CA ASN A 219 8.44 0.76 -17.50
C ASN A 219 7.06 1.39 -17.76
N ASN A 220 6.27 0.81 -18.65
CA ASN A 220 4.94 1.30 -19.04
C ASN A 220 3.78 0.61 -18.28
N LEU A 221 4.09 -0.17 -17.25
CA LEU A 221 3.08 -0.95 -16.53
C LEU A 221 1.99 -0.10 -15.85
N PHE A 222 2.33 1.13 -15.48
CA PHE A 222 1.43 2.05 -14.76
C PHE A 222 0.97 3.24 -15.62
N THR A 223 1.27 3.26 -16.93
CA THR A 223 0.94 4.41 -17.81
C THR A 223 -0.56 4.60 -18.02
N ASP A 224 -1.33 3.52 -17.97
CA ASP A 224 -2.79 3.55 -18.16
C ASP A 224 -3.56 3.86 -16.86
N ASN A 225 -2.83 4.00 -15.74
CA ASN A 225 -3.38 4.21 -14.39
C ASN A 225 -2.82 5.48 -13.72
N ALA A 226 -2.18 6.36 -14.50
CA ALA A 226 -1.59 7.61 -14.01
C ALA A 226 -2.33 8.83 -14.54
#